data_41156c7f88a6cd0cc72bd22d93477014
#
_entry.id   41156c7f88a6cd0cc72bd22d93477014
#
_cell.length_a   1.000
_cell.length_b   1.000
_cell.length_c   1.000
_cell.angle_alpha   90.00
_cell.angle_beta   90.00
_cell.angle_gamma   90.00
#
_symmetry.space_group_name_H-M   'P 1'
#
loop_
_entity.id
_entity.type
_entity.pdbx_description
1 polymer ?
#
loop_
_entity_poly.entity_id
_entity_poly.type
_entity_poly.pdbx_seq_one_letter_code
_entity_poly.pdbx_strand_id
1 'polypeptide(L)'
;MVIHWYKNTVPKNRLYRNLTGHLESSGHLVEGCNVINPVIKMSYNAYQVNINYAYIPDFGRYYFITDYKIEGDTIYIYMHVDVLYTYRDIILKSQCIAGRSSSHYDVNLPDNMIQAEEGYRYNVTQLPYTFDPSTGSYILMVTGG
;
A
#
# COMPACT_ATOMS: atom_id res chain seq x y z
N MET A 1 -8.03 25.22 -9.88
CA MET A 1 -7.10 24.12 -9.55
C MET A 1 -7.04 23.12 -10.68
N VAL A 2 -5.89 22.54 -10.95
CA VAL A 2 -5.72 21.47 -11.95
C VAL A 2 -6.03 20.13 -11.30
N ILE A 3 -6.70 19.25 -12.02
CA ILE A 3 -7.06 17.93 -11.54
C ILE A 3 -6.68 16.91 -12.60
N HIS A 4 -5.99 15.87 -12.19
CA HIS A 4 -5.64 14.73 -13.02
C HIS A 4 -6.63 13.61 -12.80
N TRP A 5 -7.29 13.16 -13.85
CA TRP A 5 -8.32 12.15 -13.81
C TRP A 5 -7.81 10.83 -14.35
N TYR A 6 -8.22 9.75 -13.73
CA TYR A 6 -7.82 8.39 -14.08
C TYR A 6 -8.98 7.41 -13.99
N LYS A 7 -8.78 6.27 -14.60
CA LYS A 7 -9.58 5.07 -14.39
C LYS A 7 -8.77 4.08 -13.59
N ASN A 8 -9.30 3.65 -12.46
CA ASN A 8 -8.70 2.63 -11.61
C ASN A 8 -9.57 1.38 -11.60
N THR A 9 -8.96 0.21 -11.78
CA THR A 9 -9.63 -1.09 -11.78
C THR A 9 -9.34 -1.91 -10.52
N VAL A 10 -8.44 -1.42 -9.65
CA VAL A 10 -7.99 -2.13 -8.46
C VAL A 10 -8.92 -1.84 -7.28
N PRO A 11 -9.29 -2.84 -6.47
CA PRO A 11 -10.11 -2.67 -5.27
C PRO A 11 -9.52 -1.68 -4.27
N LYS A 12 -10.40 -1.02 -3.48
CA LYS A 12 -10.02 0.05 -2.53
C LYS A 12 -9.08 -0.40 -1.41
N ASN A 13 -9.08 -1.70 -1.06
CA ASN A 13 -8.28 -2.29 0.01
C ASN A 13 -6.85 -2.68 -0.39
N ARG A 14 -6.38 -2.30 -1.58
CA ARG A 14 -5.01 -2.56 -2.05
C ARG A 14 -4.14 -1.31 -1.91
N LEU A 15 -2.84 -1.52 -1.71
CA LEU A 15 -1.85 -0.44 -1.64
C LEU A 15 -1.41 0.08 -3.02
N TYR A 16 -1.70 -0.63 -4.09
CA TYR A 16 -1.37 -0.20 -5.45
C TYR A 16 -2.63 0.13 -6.25
N ARG A 17 -2.46 0.95 -7.29
CA ARG A 17 -3.51 1.32 -8.24
C ARG A 17 -3.03 1.09 -9.66
N ASN A 18 -3.92 0.62 -10.50
CA ASN A 18 -3.70 0.57 -11.94
C ASN A 18 -4.41 1.78 -12.57
N LEU A 19 -3.66 2.86 -12.75
CA LEU A 19 -4.17 4.12 -13.26
C LEU A 19 -4.04 4.17 -14.77
N THR A 20 -5.15 4.21 -15.47
CA THR A 20 -5.23 4.30 -16.92
C THR A 20 -6.03 5.53 -17.33
N GLY A 21 -5.85 6.01 -18.55
CA GLY A 21 -6.64 7.11 -19.11
C GLY A 21 -6.41 8.43 -18.38
N HIS A 22 -5.22 9.01 -18.55
CA HIS A 22 -4.89 10.33 -17.98
C HIS A 22 -5.60 11.45 -18.74
N LEU A 23 -6.37 12.25 -18.01
CA LEU A 23 -7.01 13.47 -18.47
C LEU A 23 -6.72 14.59 -17.47
N GLU A 24 -6.49 15.79 -17.96
CA GLU A 24 -6.33 16.98 -17.13
C GLU A 24 -7.48 17.95 -17.38
N SER A 25 -7.99 18.53 -16.32
CA SER A 25 -8.97 19.61 -16.43
C SER A 25 -8.89 20.56 -15.25
N SER A 26 -9.43 21.75 -15.44
CA SER A 26 -9.55 22.74 -14.38
C SER A 26 -10.91 22.65 -13.71
N GLY A 27 -10.93 22.68 -12.39
CA GLY A 27 -12.14 22.69 -11.59
C GLY A 27 -12.04 23.67 -10.42
N HIS A 28 -13.18 23.95 -9.82
CA HIS A 28 -13.30 24.79 -8.63
C HIS A 28 -13.77 23.96 -7.44
N LEU A 29 -13.16 24.17 -6.29
CA LEU A 29 -13.60 23.57 -5.04
C LEU A 29 -14.92 24.23 -4.62
N VAL A 30 -15.88 23.44 -4.19
CA VAL A 30 -17.14 23.94 -3.63
C VAL A 30 -16.90 24.37 -2.19
N GLU A 31 -17.49 25.51 -1.81
CA GLU A 31 -17.39 26.04 -0.45
C GLU A 31 -17.96 25.04 0.58
N GLY A 32 -17.33 24.98 1.75
CA GLY A 32 -17.77 24.11 2.86
C GLY A 32 -17.35 22.66 2.78
N CYS A 33 -16.63 22.23 1.71
CA CYS A 33 -16.04 20.89 1.65
C CYS A 33 -14.64 20.86 2.30
N ASN A 34 -14.19 19.67 2.70
CA ASN A 34 -12.89 19.47 3.32
C ASN A 34 -11.94 18.68 2.39
N VAL A 35 -10.65 18.65 2.74
CA VAL A 35 -9.62 17.95 1.96
C VAL A 35 -9.82 16.43 1.93
N ILE A 36 -10.55 15.85 2.88
CA ILE A 36 -10.84 14.41 2.93
C ILE A 36 -11.95 14.04 1.96
N ASN A 37 -12.98 14.88 1.89
CA ASN A 37 -14.14 14.69 1.01
C ASN A 37 -14.36 15.98 0.18
N PRO A 38 -13.48 16.26 -0.78
CA PRO A 38 -13.64 17.45 -1.62
C PRO A 38 -14.77 17.25 -2.61
N VAL A 39 -15.45 18.33 -2.94
CA VAL A 39 -16.44 18.41 -4.00
C VAL A 39 -15.93 19.38 -5.05
N ILE A 40 -15.79 18.92 -6.27
CA ILE A 40 -15.29 19.73 -7.39
C ILE A 40 -16.45 20.09 -8.31
N LYS A 41 -16.53 21.38 -8.61
CA LYS A 41 -17.45 21.95 -9.59
C LYS A 41 -16.69 22.28 -10.87
N MET A 42 -17.21 21.81 -12.03
CA MET A 42 -16.63 22.09 -13.33
C MET A 42 -17.68 22.03 -14.44
N SER A 43 -17.32 22.47 -15.66
CA SER A 43 -18.20 22.31 -16.81
C SER A 43 -18.37 20.83 -17.15
N TYR A 44 -19.61 20.44 -17.46
CA TYR A 44 -19.93 19.06 -17.80
C TYR A 44 -19.25 18.63 -19.09
N ASN A 45 -18.64 17.46 -19.05
CA ASN A 45 -18.14 16.75 -20.21
C ASN A 45 -18.43 15.25 -20.03
N ALA A 46 -18.98 14.61 -21.03
CA ALA A 46 -19.37 13.20 -20.99
C ALA A 46 -18.20 12.23 -20.63
N TYR A 47 -16.97 12.61 -20.91
CA TYR A 47 -15.79 11.83 -20.54
C TYR A 47 -15.58 11.70 -19.03
N GLN A 48 -16.04 12.65 -18.24
CA GLN A 48 -15.84 12.65 -16.79
C GLN A 48 -16.63 11.55 -16.07
N VAL A 49 -17.73 11.10 -16.65
CA VAL A 49 -18.55 10.02 -16.08
C VAL A 49 -17.87 8.65 -16.15
N ASN A 50 -16.89 8.49 -17.03
CA ASN A 50 -16.15 7.22 -17.20
C ASN A 50 -14.91 7.09 -16.32
N ILE A 51 -14.57 8.15 -15.58
CA ILE A 51 -13.44 8.17 -14.64
C ILE A 51 -13.95 7.88 -13.23
N ASN A 52 -13.13 7.22 -12.42
CA ASN A 52 -13.49 6.85 -11.05
C ASN A 52 -12.40 7.21 -10.04
N TYR A 53 -11.35 7.89 -10.49
CA TYR A 53 -10.18 8.20 -9.67
C TYR A 53 -9.56 9.54 -10.07
N ALA A 54 -9.04 10.27 -9.09
CA ALA A 54 -8.46 11.58 -9.31
C ALA A 54 -7.20 11.80 -8.47
N TYR A 55 -6.30 12.65 -8.97
CA TYR A 55 -5.18 13.21 -8.22
C TYR A 55 -5.28 14.74 -8.26
N ILE A 56 -5.20 15.36 -7.09
CA ILE A 56 -5.23 16.81 -6.93
C ILE A 56 -3.86 17.28 -6.46
N PRO A 57 -3.04 17.88 -7.34
CA PRO A 57 -1.69 18.32 -6.98
C PRO A 57 -1.66 19.32 -5.83
N ASP A 58 -2.62 20.26 -5.77
CA ASP A 58 -2.72 21.29 -4.73
C ASP A 58 -2.87 20.69 -3.32
N PHE A 59 -3.44 19.49 -3.21
CA PHE A 59 -3.56 18.74 -1.96
C PHE A 59 -2.50 17.64 -1.81
N GLY A 60 -1.79 17.29 -2.89
CA GLY A 60 -0.85 16.17 -2.94
C GLY A 60 -1.50 14.82 -2.63
N ARG A 61 -2.77 14.64 -2.98
CA ARG A 61 -3.56 13.47 -2.57
C ARG A 61 -4.31 12.85 -3.74
N TYR A 62 -4.54 11.55 -3.61
CA TYR A 62 -5.36 10.74 -4.49
C TYR A 62 -6.76 10.55 -3.91
N TYR A 63 -7.75 10.45 -4.80
CA TYR A 63 -9.17 10.41 -4.44
C TYR A 63 -9.92 9.37 -5.25
N PHE A 64 -10.82 8.66 -4.59
CA PHE A 64 -11.89 7.91 -5.24
C PHE A 64 -13.06 8.83 -5.55
N ILE A 65 -13.61 8.75 -6.73
CA ILE A 65 -14.87 9.40 -7.03
C ILE A 65 -16.00 8.54 -6.45
N THR A 66 -16.84 9.15 -5.65
CA THR A 66 -17.94 8.47 -4.94
C THR A 66 -19.28 8.70 -5.61
N ASP A 67 -19.49 9.90 -6.14
CA ASP A 67 -20.75 10.26 -6.76
C ASP A 67 -20.61 11.44 -7.73
N TYR A 68 -21.61 11.64 -8.57
CA TYR A 68 -21.73 12.74 -9.52
C TYR A 68 -23.10 13.38 -9.41
N LYS A 69 -23.16 14.71 -9.44
CA LYS A 69 -24.40 15.47 -9.59
C LYS A 69 -24.26 16.39 -10.79
N ILE A 70 -25.22 16.34 -11.72
CA ILE A 70 -25.23 17.18 -12.91
C ILE A 70 -26.35 18.19 -12.76
N GLU A 71 -26.04 19.47 -12.92
CA GLU A 71 -27.00 20.57 -12.91
C GLU A 71 -26.75 21.46 -14.12
N GLY A 72 -27.60 21.31 -15.13
CA GLY A 72 -27.44 22.00 -16.41
C GLY A 72 -26.11 21.64 -17.08
N ASP A 73 -25.26 22.64 -17.33
CA ASP A 73 -23.94 22.49 -17.94
C ASP A 73 -22.82 22.33 -16.91
N THR A 74 -23.18 22.06 -15.65
CA THR A 74 -22.23 21.93 -14.54
C THR A 74 -22.30 20.54 -13.96
N ILE A 75 -21.13 19.94 -13.67
CA ILE A 75 -21.00 18.71 -12.93
C ILE A 75 -20.33 18.97 -11.57
N TYR A 76 -20.90 18.37 -10.53
CA TYR A 76 -20.33 18.30 -9.20
C TYR A 76 -19.82 16.88 -8.98
N ILE A 77 -18.55 16.77 -8.66
CA ILE A 77 -17.86 15.47 -8.47
C ILE A 77 -17.53 15.33 -6.99
N TYR A 78 -18.16 14.36 -6.34
CA TYR A 78 -17.94 14.03 -4.95
C TYR A 78 -16.80 13.02 -4.85
N MET A 79 -15.85 13.29 -3.97
CA MET A 79 -14.66 12.47 -3.84
C MET A 79 -14.37 12.11 -2.39
N HIS A 80 -13.63 11.03 -2.20
CA HIS A 80 -13.09 10.62 -0.91
C HIS A 80 -11.61 10.26 -1.04
N VAL A 81 -10.79 10.68 -0.08
CA VAL A 81 -9.34 10.48 -0.13
C VAL A 81 -8.97 9.00 -0.14
N ASP A 82 -8.02 8.63 -0.99
CA ASP A 82 -7.35 7.34 -0.96
C ASP A 82 -6.10 7.43 -0.07
N VAL A 83 -6.27 7.12 1.20
CA VAL A 83 -5.20 7.18 2.19
C VAL A 83 -4.11 6.15 1.88
N LEU A 84 -4.51 4.93 1.47
CA LEU A 84 -3.55 3.84 1.23
C LEU A 84 -2.59 4.17 0.09
N TYR A 85 -3.08 4.68 -1.01
CA TYR A 85 -2.23 5.01 -2.15
C TYR A 85 -1.47 6.34 -1.96
N THR A 86 -2.10 7.32 -1.32
CA THR A 86 -1.46 8.61 -1.00
C THR A 86 -0.23 8.42 -0.11
N TYR A 87 -0.33 7.56 0.90
CA TYR A 87 0.76 7.32 1.86
C TYR A 87 1.50 6.00 1.63
N ARG A 88 1.34 5.38 0.46
CA ARG A 88 1.90 4.08 0.13
C ARG A 88 3.38 3.95 0.45
N ASP A 89 4.17 4.92 0.04
CA ASP A 89 5.64 4.87 0.21
C ASP A 89 6.05 4.97 1.68
N ILE A 90 5.29 5.70 2.49
CA ILE A 90 5.50 5.78 3.94
C ILE A 90 5.10 4.45 4.58
N ILE A 91 3.96 3.89 4.21
CA ILE A 91 3.45 2.62 4.73
C ILE A 91 4.44 1.49 4.43
N LEU A 92 4.94 1.40 3.21
CA LEU A 92 5.88 0.35 2.79
C LEU A 92 7.26 0.46 3.44
N LYS A 93 7.66 1.66 3.87
CA LYS A 93 8.94 1.90 4.57
C LYS A 93 8.80 1.81 6.09
N SER A 94 7.57 1.75 6.62
CA SER A 94 7.33 1.68 8.06
C SER A 94 7.69 0.29 8.59
N GLN A 95 8.33 0.26 9.76
CA GLN A 95 8.53 -0.98 10.50
C GLN A 95 7.18 -1.46 11.04
N CYS A 96 6.89 -2.73 10.86
CA CYS A 96 5.68 -3.34 11.41
C CYS A 96 6.02 -4.66 12.09
N ILE A 97 5.21 -5.02 13.08
CA ILE A 97 5.18 -6.36 13.65
C ILE A 97 4.02 -7.07 12.98
N ALA A 98 4.32 -8.10 12.20
CA ALA A 98 3.31 -8.93 11.57
C ALA A 98 3.20 -10.24 12.35
N GLY A 99 1.99 -10.57 12.79
CA GLY A 99 1.68 -11.82 13.45
C GLY A 99 0.37 -12.38 12.90
N ARG A 100 0.35 -13.67 12.72
CA ARG A 100 -0.88 -14.43 12.43
C ARG A 100 -1.01 -15.55 13.45
N SER A 101 -2.19 -15.72 14.00
CA SER A 101 -2.51 -16.91 14.79
C SER A 101 -3.70 -17.60 14.18
N SER A 102 -3.61 -18.91 14.02
CA SER A 102 -4.78 -19.77 13.89
C SER A 102 -5.33 -20.10 15.30
N SER A 103 -6.24 -21.02 15.44
CA SER A 103 -6.80 -21.43 16.73
C SER A 103 -5.76 -21.97 17.74
N HIS A 104 -4.54 -22.22 17.31
CA HIS A 104 -3.42 -22.68 18.15
C HIS A 104 -2.19 -21.83 17.93
N TYR A 105 -1.39 -21.66 18.98
CA TYR A 105 -0.07 -21.06 18.91
C TYR A 105 0.86 -21.97 18.09
N ASP A 106 1.34 -21.46 16.96
CA ASP A 106 2.30 -22.15 16.11
C ASP A 106 3.50 -21.22 15.87
N VAL A 107 4.68 -21.67 16.26
CA VAL A 107 5.93 -20.94 16.12
C VAL A 107 6.36 -20.88 14.64
N ASN A 108 6.01 -21.90 13.87
CA ASN A 108 6.38 -22.04 12.47
C ASN A 108 5.13 -22.03 11.57
N LEU A 109 4.32 -20.99 11.64
CA LEU A 109 3.15 -20.88 10.78
C LEU A 109 3.60 -20.70 9.32
N PRO A 110 3.47 -21.71 8.43
CA PRO A 110 3.79 -21.55 7.03
C PRO A 110 2.75 -20.64 6.39
N ASP A 111 3.11 -19.40 6.14
CA ASP A 111 2.26 -18.42 5.48
C ASP A 111 2.88 -17.95 4.17
N ASN A 112 2.37 -18.44 3.06
CA ASN A 112 2.80 -18.04 1.72
C ASN A 112 2.52 -16.55 1.39
N MET A 113 1.74 -15.86 2.22
CA MET A 113 1.42 -14.44 2.05
C MET A 113 2.42 -13.51 2.75
N ILE A 114 3.19 -14.04 3.70
CA ILE A 114 4.24 -13.32 4.42
C ILE A 114 5.54 -14.05 4.12
N GLN A 115 6.37 -13.51 3.24
CA GLN A 115 7.73 -13.99 3.04
C GLN A 115 8.59 -13.49 4.18
N ALA A 116 8.94 -14.36 5.11
CA ALA A 116 10.01 -14.11 6.07
C ALA A 116 11.34 -14.56 5.45
N GLU A 117 12.30 -13.67 5.34
CA GLU A 117 13.67 -14.07 5.04
C GLU A 117 14.27 -14.69 6.29
N GLU A 118 14.49 -16.01 6.27
CA GLU A 118 15.29 -16.69 7.28
C GLU A 118 16.76 -16.35 7.05
N GLY A 119 17.26 -15.41 7.80
CA GLY A 119 18.70 -15.08 7.84
C GLY A 119 19.43 -16.02 8.78
N TYR A 120 20.05 -17.07 8.26
CA TYR A 120 20.97 -17.88 9.07
C TYR A 120 22.31 -17.16 9.25
N ARG A 121 22.66 -16.84 10.47
CA ARG A 121 24.02 -16.39 10.81
C ARG A 121 24.85 -17.61 11.19
N TYR A 122 25.80 -17.95 10.35
CA TYR A 122 26.80 -18.96 10.67
C TYR A 122 28.03 -18.27 11.27
N ASN A 123 28.36 -18.62 12.50
CA ASN A 123 29.67 -18.32 13.08
C ASN A 123 30.53 -19.58 12.95
N VAL A 124 31.48 -19.55 12.04
CA VAL A 124 32.45 -20.64 11.91
C VAL A 124 33.67 -20.27 12.74
N THR A 125 33.88 -20.96 13.82
CA THR A 125 35.11 -20.84 14.64
C THR A 125 36.01 -22.01 14.28
N GLN A 126 37.15 -21.70 13.66
CA GLN A 126 38.17 -22.73 13.39
C GLN A 126 38.93 -22.98 14.68
N LEU A 127 38.84 -24.20 15.20
CA LEU A 127 39.61 -24.61 16.37
C LEU A 127 41.07 -24.82 15.99
N PRO A 128 42.01 -24.42 16.86
CA PRO A 128 43.45 -24.55 16.59
C PRO A 128 43.98 -26.00 16.65
N TYR A 129 43.05 -26.98 16.80
CA TYR A 129 43.38 -28.38 16.94
C TYR A 129 42.72 -29.19 15.81
N THR A 130 43.43 -30.18 15.30
CA THR A 130 42.90 -31.21 14.42
C THR A 130 42.36 -32.36 15.28
N PHE A 131 41.10 -32.72 15.06
CA PHE A 131 40.51 -33.90 15.69
C PHE A 131 41.04 -35.14 15.02
N ASP A 132 41.67 -36.04 15.80
CA ASP A 132 42.14 -37.29 15.31
C ASP A 132 41.01 -38.35 15.48
N PRO A 133 40.42 -38.86 14.38
CA PRO A 133 39.31 -39.80 14.45
C PRO A 133 39.72 -41.20 15.01
N SER A 134 41.03 -41.45 15.14
CA SER A 134 41.53 -42.78 15.59
C SER A 134 41.69 -42.89 17.10
N THR A 135 41.73 -41.79 17.88
CA THR A 135 42.13 -41.80 19.29
C THR A 135 41.13 -41.19 20.28
N GLY A 136 39.92 -40.82 19.86
CA GLY A 136 38.99 -40.19 20.80
C GLY A 136 37.54 -40.27 20.37
N SER A 137 36.64 -40.16 21.33
CA SER A 137 35.20 -39.91 21.11
C SER A 137 34.91 -38.44 21.43
N TYR A 138 34.21 -37.79 20.55
CA TYR A 138 33.86 -36.37 20.67
C TYR A 138 32.35 -36.24 20.88
N ILE A 139 31.96 -35.38 21.80
CA ILE A 139 30.55 -35.07 22.06
C ILE A 139 30.35 -33.60 21.77
N LEU A 140 29.47 -33.29 20.81
CA LEU A 140 29.02 -31.92 20.55
C LEU A 140 27.71 -31.69 21.34
N MET A 141 27.74 -30.82 22.34
CA MET A 141 26.54 -30.35 23.01
C MET A 141 26.15 -28.98 22.42
N VAL A 142 24.93 -28.90 21.90
CA VAL A 142 24.32 -27.64 21.45
C VAL A 142 23.25 -27.26 22.46
N THR A 143 23.47 -26.15 23.16
CA THR A 143 22.44 -25.56 24.03
C THR A 143 21.82 -24.41 23.29
N GLY A 144 20.52 -24.49 22.99
CA GLY A 144 19.74 -23.37 22.47
C GLY A 144 19.37 -22.42 23.61
N GLY A 145 19.55 -21.12 23.39
CA GLY A 145 19.07 -20.03 24.23
C GLY A 145 17.89 -19.32 23.57
#